data_53ebad9b3a22456093bd1802e94b2728
#
_entry.id   53ebad9b3a22456093bd1802e94b2728
#
_cell.length_a   1.000
_cell.length_b   1.000
_cell.length_c   1.000
_cell.angle_alpha   90.00
_cell.angle_beta   90.00
_cell.angle_gamma   90.00
#
_symmetry.space_group_name_H-M   'P 1'
#
loop_
_entity.id
_entity.type
_entity.pdbx_description
1 polymer ?
#
loop_
_entity_poly.entity_id
_entity_poly.type
_entity_poly.pdbx_seq_one_letter_code
_entity_poly.pdbx_strand_id
1 'polypeptide(L)'
;SDTIWSLVRDIIAYTVLINQFLAGELNATTFTFYLGIITGFAGWLNGGNMGDGFVRANSEMIRCNWGINDYRSFMELKDSEHTVEKENTENTCAKNGTDKTENGITLEFKNVCFRYPGAKQDVIHNLNLKVKAGENIALVGVNGAGKTTLVKLLCGFYHPNEGQILIDGREISDYSETEYRKLVGAVFQDMMVMATSVAENIACEKQENIDEPKLQTAMQLADIEDKVLSLPKKEKTAVTNFLDKDGVLFSGGELQRILLARALYKDAPLLLLDEPTSALDPLAETAIYEQYHRLSEGKTTIFISHRLASTKFCDRIIYYENGQVKEDGTHDELMKKNGAYAKMFEIQSQYYNEKGGDFDE
;
A
#
# COMPACT_ATOMS: atom_id res chain seq x y z
N SER A 1 32.31 -21.08 -14.72
CA SER A 1 33.77 -21.39 -14.38
C SER A 1 33.99 -22.88 -14.19
N ASP A 2 33.01 -23.67 -13.75
CA ASP A 2 33.17 -25.09 -13.41
C ASP A 2 33.43 -25.98 -14.65
N THR A 3 32.84 -25.58 -15.79
CA THR A 3 33.06 -26.28 -17.08
C THR A 3 34.52 -26.19 -17.55
N ILE A 4 35.16 -25.04 -17.31
CA ILE A 4 36.57 -24.82 -17.67
C ILE A 4 37.49 -25.66 -16.78
N TRP A 5 37.23 -25.71 -15.49
CA TRP A 5 37.99 -26.50 -14.53
C TRP A 5 37.84 -28.01 -14.76
N SER A 6 36.63 -28.46 -15.11
CA SER A 6 36.44 -29.88 -15.47
C SER A 6 37.19 -30.25 -16.74
N LEU A 7 37.17 -29.38 -17.76
CA LEU A 7 37.94 -29.60 -19.00
C LEU A 7 39.47 -29.64 -18.76
N VAL A 8 39.98 -28.71 -17.96
CA VAL A 8 41.41 -28.67 -17.59
C VAL A 8 41.82 -29.96 -16.85
N ARG A 9 41.03 -30.37 -15.86
CA ARG A 9 41.23 -31.62 -15.12
C ARG A 9 41.27 -32.81 -16.06
N ASP A 10 40.29 -32.94 -16.97
CA ASP A 10 40.20 -34.08 -17.88
C ASP A 10 41.35 -34.09 -18.86
N ILE A 11 41.76 -32.94 -19.39
CA ILE A 11 42.95 -32.86 -20.26
C ILE A 11 44.20 -33.34 -19.52
N ILE A 12 44.42 -32.89 -18.28
CA ILE A 12 45.58 -33.34 -17.50
C ILE A 12 45.54 -34.84 -17.25
N ALA A 13 44.38 -35.36 -16.79
CA ALA A 13 44.23 -36.77 -16.47
C ALA A 13 44.47 -37.68 -17.71
N TYR A 14 43.88 -37.33 -18.85
CA TYR A 14 44.07 -38.07 -20.08
C TYR A 14 45.49 -37.94 -20.61
N THR A 15 46.12 -36.79 -20.53
CA THR A 15 47.51 -36.59 -20.97
C THR A 15 48.47 -37.47 -20.17
N VAL A 16 48.33 -37.50 -18.85
CA VAL A 16 49.12 -38.34 -17.96
C VAL A 16 48.92 -39.84 -18.30
N LEU A 17 47.65 -40.26 -18.43
CA LEU A 17 47.31 -41.64 -18.71
C LEU A 17 47.88 -42.13 -20.08
N ILE A 18 47.76 -41.29 -21.12
CA ILE A 18 48.29 -41.56 -22.46
C ILE A 18 49.82 -41.62 -22.44
N ASN A 19 50.49 -40.68 -21.76
CA ASN A 19 51.95 -40.67 -21.66
C ASN A 19 52.49 -41.94 -20.98
N GLN A 20 51.88 -42.38 -19.88
CA GLN A 20 52.27 -43.63 -19.18
C GLN A 20 52.05 -44.89 -20.04
N PHE A 21 50.96 -44.89 -20.82
CA PHE A 21 50.71 -45.99 -21.77
C PHE A 21 51.74 -46.04 -22.90
N LEU A 22 52.06 -44.85 -23.48
CA LEU A 22 53.09 -44.76 -24.53
C LEU A 22 54.52 -45.07 -24.03
N ALA A 23 54.81 -44.78 -22.77
CA ALA A 23 56.05 -45.11 -22.11
C ALA A 23 56.17 -46.60 -21.79
N GLY A 24 55.13 -47.40 -22.03
CA GLY A 24 55.14 -48.87 -21.77
C GLY A 24 54.99 -49.25 -20.29
N GLU A 25 54.66 -48.25 -19.43
CA GLU A 25 54.43 -48.42 -17.99
C GLU A 25 53.09 -49.08 -17.67
N LEU A 26 52.11 -48.94 -18.59
CA LEU A 26 50.78 -49.51 -18.47
C LEU A 26 50.47 -50.52 -19.58
N ASN A 27 49.88 -51.67 -19.23
CA ASN A 27 49.28 -52.53 -20.20
C ASN A 27 47.88 -52.07 -20.64
N ALA A 28 47.39 -52.64 -21.77
CA ALA A 28 46.09 -52.22 -22.33
C ALA A 28 44.89 -52.40 -21.36
N THR A 29 44.95 -53.46 -20.53
CA THR A 29 43.88 -53.73 -19.55
C THR A 29 43.88 -52.71 -18.45
N THR A 30 45.04 -52.32 -17.92
CA THR A 30 45.17 -51.28 -16.87
C THR A 30 44.83 -49.88 -17.40
N PHE A 31 45.24 -49.63 -18.67
CA PHE A 31 44.86 -48.38 -19.35
C PHE A 31 43.33 -48.22 -19.45
N THR A 32 42.62 -49.25 -19.93
CA THR A 32 41.17 -49.26 -20.06
C THR A 32 40.48 -49.11 -18.70
N PHE A 33 41.05 -49.77 -17.66
CA PHE A 33 40.54 -49.64 -16.29
C PHE A 33 40.64 -48.21 -15.76
N TYR A 34 41.78 -47.52 -15.88
CA TYR A 34 41.95 -46.15 -15.45
C TYR A 34 41.14 -45.18 -16.30
N LEU A 35 41.01 -45.44 -17.61
CA LEU A 35 40.15 -44.67 -18.48
C LEU A 35 38.67 -44.70 -17.99
N GLY A 36 38.20 -45.89 -17.60
CA GLY A 36 36.88 -46.09 -17.02
C GLY A 36 36.69 -45.35 -15.69
N ILE A 37 37.71 -45.34 -14.83
CA ILE A 37 37.68 -44.61 -13.57
C ILE A 37 37.57 -43.10 -13.81
N ILE A 38 38.42 -42.54 -14.71
CA ILE A 38 38.42 -41.09 -15.01
C ILE A 38 37.07 -40.67 -15.58
N THR A 39 36.54 -41.44 -16.55
CA THR A 39 35.25 -41.13 -17.17
C THR A 39 34.08 -41.30 -16.19
N GLY A 40 34.09 -42.35 -15.35
CA GLY A 40 33.07 -42.58 -14.33
C GLY A 40 33.09 -41.52 -13.23
N PHE A 41 34.27 -41.13 -12.77
CA PHE A 41 34.42 -40.09 -11.76
C PHE A 41 34.05 -38.73 -12.31
N ALA A 42 34.38 -38.41 -13.55
CA ALA A 42 33.95 -37.20 -14.22
C ALA A 42 32.43 -37.14 -14.37
N GLY A 43 31.81 -38.27 -14.75
CA GLY A 43 30.33 -38.40 -14.80
C GLY A 43 29.66 -38.20 -13.43
N TRP A 44 30.26 -38.80 -12.38
CA TRP A 44 29.75 -38.64 -11.01
C TRP A 44 29.87 -37.20 -10.50
N LEU A 45 30.97 -36.51 -10.78
CA LEU A 45 31.18 -35.13 -10.39
C LEU A 45 30.22 -34.14 -11.12
N ASN A 46 29.98 -34.38 -12.41
CA ASN A 46 29.24 -33.43 -13.27
C ASN A 46 27.75 -33.79 -13.44
N GLY A 47 27.24 -34.85 -12.80
CA GLY A 47 25.82 -35.22 -12.89
C GLY A 47 25.48 -35.93 -14.20
N GLY A 48 26.32 -36.88 -14.67
CA GLY A 48 25.99 -37.77 -15.78
C GLY A 48 24.79 -38.67 -15.49
N ASN A 49 24.39 -39.53 -16.43
CA ASN A 49 23.15 -40.31 -16.55
C ASN A 49 22.59 -41.05 -15.31
N MET A 50 23.16 -40.89 -14.11
CA MET A 50 22.74 -41.56 -12.86
C MET A 50 22.48 -40.63 -11.68
N GLY A 51 22.06 -39.39 -11.91
CA GLY A 51 21.66 -38.51 -10.83
C GLY A 51 22.42 -37.17 -10.78
N ASP A 52 22.02 -36.31 -9.88
CA ASP A 52 22.67 -35.03 -9.67
C ASP A 52 24.09 -35.22 -9.14
N GLY A 53 25.09 -34.87 -9.94
CA GLY A 53 26.51 -34.98 -9.54
C GLY A 53 26.82 -34.12 -8.33
N PHE A 54 27.92 -34.46 -7.63
CA PHE A 54 28.36 -33.76 -6.42
C PHE A 54 28.43 -32.21 -6.58
N VAL A 55 28.94 -31.76 -7.74
CA VAL A 55 29.07 -30.33 -8.04
C VAL A 55 27.69 -29.65 -8.10
N ARG A 56 26.72 -30.31 -8.74
CA ARG A 56 25.36 -29.80 -8.84
C ARG A 56 24.65 -29.83 -7.49
N ALA A 57 24.76 -30.94 -6.76
CA ALA A 57 24.18 -31.03 -5.41
C ALA A 57 24.77 -30.00 -4.47
N ASN A 58 26.08 -29.74 -4.52
CA ASN A 58 26.71 -28.68 -3.74
C ASN A 58 26.23 -27.27 -4.15
N SER A 59 26.10 -27.01 -5.45
CA SER A 59 25.60 -25.73 -5.96
C SER A 59 24.14 -25.49 -5.56
N GLU A 60 23.30 -26.50 -5.58
CA GLU A 60 21.93 -26.45 -5.12
C GLU A 60 21.86 -26.25 -3.60
N MET A 61 22.70 -26.92 -2.84
CA MET A 61 22.79 -26.73 -1.39
C MET A 61 23.23 -25.29 -1.02
N ILE A 62 24.17 -24.69 -1.74
CA ILE A 62 24.57 -23.30 -1.57
C ILE A 62 23.41 -22.37 -1.91
N ARG A 63 22.68 -22.63 -2.99
CA ARG A 63 21.50 -21.82 -3.38
C ARG A 63 20.38 -21.91 -2.34
N CYS A 64 20.10 -23.12 -1.85
CA CYS A 64 19.13 -23.31 -0.76
C CYS A 64 19.56 -22.58 0.51
N ASN A 65 20.86 -22.61 0.84
CA ASN A 65 21.36 -21.89 2.02
C ASN A 65 21.21 -20.37 1.90
N TRP A 66 21.41 -19.80 0.70
CA TRP A 66 21.11 -18.38 0.46
C TRP A 66 19.62 -18.08 0.65
N GLY A 67 18.73 -18.89 0.06
CA GLY A 67 17.28 -18.73 0.28
C GLY A 67 16.87 -18.86 1.75
N ILE A 68 17.51 -19.77 2.50
CA ILE A 68 17.29 -19.90 3.95
C ILE A 68 17.80 -18.67 4.71
N ASN A 69 18.95 -18.12 4.32
CA ASN A 69 19.47 -16.91 4.95
C ASN A 69 18.61 -15.69 4.64
N ASP A 70 18.14 -15.54 3.40
CA ASP A 70 17.21 -14.48 3.03
C ASP A 70 15.90 -14.60 3.82
N TYR A 71 15.36 -15.83 3.95
CA TYR A 71 14.19 -16.10 4.77
C TYR A 71 14.42 -15.78 6.26
N ARG A 72 15.57 -16.18 6.83
CA ARG A 72 15.94 -15.85 8.20
C ARG A 72 16.05 -14.34 8.39
N SER A 73 16.75 -13.66 7.47
CA SER A 73 16.86 -12.19 7.51
C SER A 73 15.49 -11.52 7.44
N PHE A 74 14.56 -12.06 6.63
CA PHE A 74 13.18 -11.59 6.60
C PHE A 74 12.45 -11.84 7.92
N MET A 75 12.59 -13.02 8.53
CA MET A 75 11.97 -13.34 9.82
C MET A 75 12.59 -12.60 11.00
N GLU A 76 13.84 -12.15 10.86
CA GLU A 76 14.55 -11.34 11.86
C GLU A 76 14.31 -9.83 11.66
N LEU A 77 13.63 -9.42 10.56
CA LEU A 77 13.14 -8.05 10.45
C LEU A 77 12.22 -7.81 11.64
N LYS A 78 12.68 -7.00 12.58
CA LYS A 78 11.80 -6.52 13.64
C LYS A 78 10.63 -5.81 12.99
N ASP A 79 9.41 -6.13 13.42
CA ASP A 79 8.27 -5.26 13.20
C ASP A 79 8.74 -3.85 13.54
N SER A 80 8.56 -2.91 12.62
CA SER A 80 9.10 -1.54 12.67
C SER A 80 9.13 -1.04 14.14
N GLU A 81 10.21 -0.41 14.57
CA GLU A 81 10.63 -0.09 15.97
C GLU A 81 9.58 0.60 16.87
N HIS A 82 8.31 0.39 16.62
CA HIS A 82 7.16 0.95 17.33
C HIS A 82 6.54 0.03 18.39
N THR A 83 7.03 -1.18 18.57
CA THR A 83 6.84 -1.89 19.83
C THR A 83 7.83 -1.33 20.84
N VAL A 84 7.51 -0.18 21.40
CA VAL A 84 7.95 0.12 22.75
C VAL A 84 7.43 -1.04 23.60
N GLU A 85 8.31 -1.98 23.92
CA GLU A 85 8.09 -2.91 25.03
C GLU A 85 7.84 -2.04 26.28
N LYS A 86 6.59 -1.62 26.46
CA LYS A 86 6.13 -1.22 27.78
C LYS A 86 6.00 -2.54 28.54
N GLU A 87 7.10 -2.92 29.22
CA GLU A 87 7.03 -3.82 30.36
C GLU A 87 5.76 -3.53 31.14
N ASN A 88 5.05 -4.62 31.47
CA ASN A 88 3.92 -4.63 32.37
C ASN A 88 4.17 -3.80 33.64
N THR A 89 3.83 -2.55 33.60
CA THR A 89 3.48 -1.77 34.76
C THR A 89 1.96 -1.70 34.78
N GLU A 90 1.34 -2.77 35.27
CA GLU A 90 0.03 -2.68 35.87
C GLU A 90 0.08 -1.57 36.91
N ASN A 91 -0.83 -0.66 36.77
CA ASN A 91 -1.34 0.35 37.68
C ASN A 91 -1.03 1.80 37.32
N THR A 92 -2.16 2.46 37.17
CA THR A 92 -2.42 3.89 37.09
C THR A 92 -2.36 4.51 35.70
N CYS A 93 -3.35 4.19 34.85
CA CYS A 93 -3.90 5.18 33.96
C CYS A 93 -5.42 5.19 34.06
N ALA A 94 -5.88 6.36 34.40
CA ALA A 94 -7.28 6.70 34.58
C ALA A 94 -8.15 6.15 33.44
N LYS A 95 -9.28 5.61 33.86
CA LYS A 95 -10.49 5.44 33.08
C LYS A 95 -10.86 6.76 32.42
N ASN A 96 -10.38 6.99 31.23
CA ASN A 96 -11.12 7.78 30.25
C ASN A 96 -11.44 6.79 29.13
N GLY A 97 -12.61 6.19 29.29
CA GLY A 97 -13.24 5.45 28.22
C GLY A 97 -13.20 6.32 26.97
N THR A 98 -12.81 5.74 25.85
CA THR A 98 -13.18 6.27 24.54
C THR A 98 -14.70 6.18 24.48
N ASP A 99 -15.39 7.11 25.14
CA ASP A 99 -16.72 7.50 24.68
C ASP A 99 -16.51 7.84 23.21
N LYS A 100 -17.24 7.16 22.33
CA LYS A 100 -17.38 7.56 20.94
C LYS A 100 -17.71 9.03 20.99
N THR A 101 -16.75 9.88 20.68
CA THR A 101 -17.03 11.30 20.48
C THR A 101 -17.92 11.35 19.25
N GLU A 102 -19.20 11.63 19.46
CA GLU A 102 -20.22 11.69 18.41
C GLU A 102 -19.88 12.70 17.30
N ASN A 103 -18.78 13.45 17.43
CA ASN A 103 -18.40 14.58 16.58
C ASN A 103 -16.95 14.53 16.05
N GLY A 104 -16.42 13.34 15.68
CA GLY A 104 -15.07 13.27 15.09
C GLY A 104 -13.94 13.53 16.10
N ILE A 105 -12.73 13.76 15.60
CA ILE A 105 -11.52 13.99 16.39
C ILE A 105 -10.80 15.27 15.97
N THR A 106 -10.05 15.90 16.88
CA THR A 106 -9.18 17.03 16.54
C THR A 106 -7.83 16.52 16.02
N LEU A 107 -7.28 17.20 15.01
CA LEU A 107 -5.98 16.90 14.46
C LEU A 107 -5.11 18.14 14.47
N GLU A 108 -3.87 18.02 14.93
CA GLU A 108 -2.95 19.15 15.00
C GLU A 108 -1.54 18.74 14.56
N PHE A 109 -0.98 19.45 13.58
CA PHE A 109 0.40 19.36 13.14
C PHE A 109 1.18 20.51 13.75
N LYS A 110 2.28 20.23 14.45
CA LYS A 110 3.16 21.21 15.08
C LYS A 110 4.56 21.10 14.52
N ASN A 111 4.97 22.09 13.70
CA ASN A 111 6.28 22.21 13.11
C ASN A 111 6.77 20.92 12.40
N VAL A 112 5.86 20.21 11.73
CA VAL A 112 6.14 18.91 11.12
C VAL A 112 7.01 19.07 9.90
N CYS A 113 8.17 18.39 9.91
CA CYS A 113 9.05 18.18 8.75
C CYS A 113 9.13 16.70 8.44
N PHE A 114 9.12 16.37 7.14
CA PHE A 114 9.23 14.97 6.72
C PHE A 114 10.04 14.82 5.44
N ARG A 115 10.88 13.78 5.45
CA ARG A 115 11.68 13.32 4.32
C ARG A 115 11.61 11.79 4.23
N TYR A 116 11.43 11.28 3.02
CA TYR A 116 11.46 9.83 2.81
C TYR A 116 12.86 9.25 3.08
N PRO A 117 12.94 8.00 3.58
CA PRO A 117 14.22 7.31 3.73
C PRO A 117 15.04 7.32 2.43
N GLY A 118 16.30 7.74 2.50
CA GLY A 118 17.19 7.84 1.35
C GLY A 118 17.01 9.08 0.46
N ALA A 119 15.98 9.91 0.68
CA ALA A 119 15.83 11.18 -0.05
C ALA A 119 16.77 12.25 0.51
N LYS A 120 17.15 13.22 -0.36
CA LYS A 120 18.03 14.33 0.02
C LYS A 120 17.29 15.57 0.49
N GLN A 121 16.01 15.69 0.16
CA GLN A 121 15.20 16.87 0.44
C GLN A 121 13.95 16.51 1.20
N ASP A 122 13.49 17.41 2.04
CA ASP A 122 12.23 17.28 2.73
C ASP A 122 11.07 17.42 1.73
N VAL A 123 9.99 16.71 2.00
CA VAL A 123 8.74 16.78 1.23
C VAL A 123 7.73 17.66 1.97
N ILE A 124 7.83 17.71 3.31
CA ILE A 124 7.01 18.54 4.17
C ILE A 124 7.94 19.44 4.97
N HIS A 125 7.64 20.74 4.98
CA HIS A 125 8.49 21.78 5.58
C HIS A 125 7.71 22.56 6.63
N ASN A 126 8.05 22.36 7.91
CA ASN A 126 7.53 23.11 9.05
C ASN A 126 6.01 23.30 8.98
N LEU A 127 5.30 22.20 8.74
CA LEU A 127 3.84 22.23 8.62
C LEU A 127 3.20 22.50 9.98
N ASN A 128 2.39 23.54 10.03
CA ASN A 128 1.52 23.87 11.14
C ASN A 128 0.07 23.92 10.62
N LEU A 129 -0.75 23.01 11.11
CA LEU A 129 -2.15 22.88 10.68
C LEU A 129 -2.98 22.34 11.83
N LYS A 130 -4.14 22.92 12.04
CA LYS A 130 -5.12 22.43 13.00
C LYS A 130 -6.45 22.20 12.32
N VAL A 131 -7.03 21.02 12.53
CA VAL A 131 -8.36 20.61 12.06
C VAL A 131 -9.22 20.36 13.28
N LYS A 132 -10.43 20.91 13.27
CA LYS A 132 -11.37 20.76 14.39
C LYS A 132 -12.09 19.40 14.28
N ALA A 133 -12.58 18.92 15.42
CA ALA A 133 -13.44 17.75 15.43
C ALA A 133 -14.67 17.96 14.55
N GLY A 134 -14.97 16.99 13.67
CA GLY A 134 -16.09 17.06 12.74
C GLY A 134 -15.89 18.00 11.55
N GLU A 135 -14.71 18.60 11.38
CA GLU A 135 -14.42 19.50 10.25
C GLU A 135 -14.05 18.69 8.99
N ASN A 136 -14.65 19.04 7.86
CA ASN A 136 -14.34 18.49 6.55
C ASN A 136 -13.43 19.45 5.80
N ILE A 137 -12.16 19.07 5.63
CA ILE A 137 -11.21 19.90 4.91
C ILE A 137 -10.85 19.31 3.54
N ALA A 138 -10.76 20.20 2.55
CA ALA A 138 -10.16 19.86 1.25
C ALA A 138 -8.69 20.26 1.23
N LEU A 139 -7.81 19.31 0.93
CA LEU A 139 -6.39 19.54 0.68
C LEU A 139 -6.13 19.58 -0.83
N VAL A 140 -5.88 20.75 -1.37
CA VAL A 140 -5.70 21.00 -2.79
C VAL A 140 -4.31 21.53 -3.09
N GLY A 141 -3.84 21.37 -4.33
CA GLY A 141 -2.52 21.87 -4.76
C GLY A 141 -1.97 21.07 -5.91
N VAL A 142 -0.83 21.53 -6.44
CA VAL A 142 -0.17 20.91 -7.60
C VAL A 142 0.30 19.48 -7.32
N ASN A 143 0.52 18.70 -8.39
CA ASN A 143 1.08 17.36 -8.28
C ASN A 143 2.49 17.42 -7.66
N GLY A 144 2.80 16.49 -6.78
CA GLY A 144 4.10 16.45 -6.09
C GLY A 144 4.22 17.43 -4.92
N ALA A 145 3.17 18.18 -4.56
CA ALA A 145 3.21 19.11 -3.42
C ALA A 145 3.38 18.44 -2.05
N GLY A 146 3.19 17.11 -1.95
CA GLY A 146 3.30 16.37 -0.68
C GLY A 146 1.96 15.97 -0.05
N LYS A 147 0.82 16.13 -0.75
CA LYS A 147 -0.53 15.83 -0.22
C LYS A 147 -0.69 14.35 0.20
N THR A 148 -0.36 13.42 -0.69
CA THR A 148 -0.38 11.97 -0.40
C THR A 148 0.62 11.60 0.70
N THR A 149 1.74 12.33 0.82
CA THR A 149 2.70 12.15 1.92
C THR A 149 2.07 12.49 3.27
N LEU A 150 1.27 13.55 3.33
CA LEU A 150 0.53 13.91 4.53
C LEU A 150 -0.45 12.80 4.95
N VAL A 151 -1.19 12.23 3.99
CA VAL A 151 -2.07 11.08 4.25
C VAL A 151 -1.29 9.89 4.77
N LYS A 152 -0.12 9.58 4.18
CA LYS A 152 0.74 8.48 4.64
C LYS A 152 1.25 8.67 6.08
N LEU A 153 1.57 9.90 6.48
CA LEU A 153 1.90 10.22 7.87
C LEU A 153 0.69 9.99 8.80
N LEU A 154 -0.49 10.45 8.38
CA LEU A 154 -1.73 10.24 9.13
C LEU A 154 -2.20 8.79 9.15
N CYS A 155 -1.79 7.95 8.22
CA CYS A 155 -2.02 6.51 8.27
C CYS A 155 -1.01 5.78 9.17
N GLY A 156 0.00 6.48 9.69
CA GLY A 156 1.06 5.88 10.51
C GLY A 156 2.07 5.05 9.70
N PHE A 157 2.10 5.19 8.37
CA PHE A 157 3.09 4.47 7.54
C PHE A 157 4.49 5.05 7.68
N TYR A 158 4.59 6.30 8.09
CA TYR A 158 5.83 7.02 8.37
C TYR A 158 5.66 7.91 9.58
N HIS A 159 6.78 8.26 10.21
CA HIS A 159 6.84 9.24 11.29
C HIS A 159 7.50 10.52 10.81
N PRO A 160 7.10 11.68 11.34
CA PRO A 160 7.79 12.93 11.03
C PRO A 160 9.26 12.88 11.50
N ASN A 161 10.16 13.52 10.73
CA ASN A 161 11.56 13.65 11.14
C ASN A 161 11.72 14.71 12.24
N GLU A 162 10.86 15.74 12.21
CA GLU A 162 10.80 16.81 13.20
C GLU A 162 9.35 17.23 13.42
N GLY A 163 9.06 17.76 14.61
CA GLY A 163 7.72 18.17 15.00
C GLY A 163 6.86 17.02 15.49
N GLN A 164 5.56 17.26 15.68
CA GLN A 164 4.61 16.33 16.28
C GLN A 164 3.27 16.37 15.54
N ILE A 165 2.60 15.24 15.46
CA ILE A 165 1.22 15.10 15.00
C ILE A 165 0.39 14.63 16.18
N LEU A 166 -0.65 15.39 16.52
CA LEU A 166 -1.49 15.15 17.66
C LEU A 166 -2.91 14.82 17.23
N ILE A 167 -3.50 13.82 17.84
CA ILE A 167 -4.93 13.48 17.75
C ILE A 167 -5.52 13.67 19.15
N ASP A 168 -6.53 14.54 19.26
CA ASP A 168 -7.15 14.93 20.53
C ASP A 168 -6.12 15.32 21.62
N GLY A 169 -5.04 15.99 21.18
CA GLY A 169 -3.96 16.45 22.06
C GLY A 169 -2.95 15.40 22.45
N ARG A 170 -3.13 14.13 22.04
CA ARG A 170 -2.18 13.03 22.26
C ARG A 170 -1.36 12.79 21.00
N GLU A 171 -0.03 12.61 21.14
CA GLU A 171 0.85 12.36 20.00
C GLU A 171 0.58 11.00 19.37
N ILE A 172 0.67 10.91 18.03
CA ILE A 172 0.43 9.66 17.29
C ILE A 172 1.36 8.54 17.77
N SER A 173 2.60 8.85 18.08
CA SER A 173 3.60 7.91 18.60
C SER A 173 3.24 7.28 19.96
N ASP A 174 2.34 7.90 20.74
CA ASP A 174 1.91 7.41 22.03
C ASP A 174 0.75 6.41 21.96
N TYR A 175 0.14 6.26 20.79
CA TYR A 175 -0.89 5.23 20.59
C TYR A 175 -0.24 3.88 20.28
N SER A 176 -0.83 2.80 20.79
CA SER A 176 -0.51 1.48 20.25
C SER A 176 -1.03 1.38 18.81
N GLU A 177 -0.38 0.58 17.98
CA GLU A 177 -0.76 0.40 16.58
C GLU A 177 -2.23 -0.03 16.43
N THR A 178 -2.70 -0.90 17.32
CA THR A 178 -4.10 -1.38 17.32
C THR A 178 -5.09 -0.28 17.69
N GLU A 179 -4.77 0.60 18.65
CA GLU A 179 -5.60 1.76 19.00
C GLU A 179 -5.64 2.76 17.86
N TYR A 180 -4.46 3.10 17.32
CA TYR A 180 -4.33 4.07 16.23
C TYR A 180 -5.10 3.66 14.98
N ARG A 181 -4.95 2.40 14.57
CA ARG A 181 -5.65 1.86 13.40
C ARG A 181 -7.18 1.95 13.51
N LYS A 182 -7.75 1.94 14.70
CA LYS A 182 -9.21 2.12 14.89
C LYS A 182 -9.65 3.56 14.65
N LEU A 183 -8.76 4.53 14.82
CA LEU A 183 -9.07 5.95 14.67
C LEU A 183 -9.08 6.43 13.23
N VAL A 184 -8.37 5.76 12.31
CA VAL A 184 -8.14 6.23 10.94
C VAL A 184 -8.76 5.29 9.92
N GLY A 185 -9.67 5.79 9.09
CA GLY A 185 -10.16 5.14 7.87
C GLY A 185 -9.57 5.84 6.64
N ALA A 186 -9.04 5.08 5.66
CA ALA A 186 -8.44 5.66 4.48
C ALA A 186 -8.94 5.00 3.19
N VAL A 187 -9.17 5.83 2.16
CA VAL A 187 -9.38 5.41 0.78
C VAL A 187 -8.27 6.04 -0.04
N PHE A 188 -7.42 5.22 -0.65
CA PHE A 188 -6.31 5.65 -1.49
C PHE A 188 -6.69 5.64 -2.97
N GLN A 189 -5.95 6.40 -3.76
CA GLN A 189 -6.06 6.45 -5.22
C GLN A 189 -5.82 5.06 -5.85
N ASP A 190 -4.84 4.32 -5.34
CA ASP A 190 -4.53 2.96 -5.80
C ASP A 190 -5.56 1.98 -5.22
N MET A 191 -6.42 1.47 -6.11
CA MET A 191 -7.48 0.54 -5.75
C MET A 191 -6.92 -0.87 -5.53
N MET A 192 -6.55 -1.19 -4.29
CA MET A 192 -6.10 -2.53 -3.93
C MET A 192 -7.23 -3.36 -3.35
N VAL A 193 -7.56 -4.45 -4.04
CA VAL A 193 -8.50 -5.47 -3.59
C VAL A 193 -7.79 -6.81 -3.45
N MET A 194 -8.21 -7.59 -2.47
CA MET A 194 -7.70 -8.94 -2.25
C MET A 194 -8.46 -9.93 -3.14
N ALA A 195 -7.83 -11.03 -3.53
CA ALA A 195 -8.47 -12.12 -4.27
C ALA A 195 -9.37 -12.98 -3.36
N THR A 196 -10.22 -12.32 -2.57
CA THR A 196 -11.17 -12.89 -1.62
C THR A 196 -12.58 -12.42 -1.94
N SER A 197 -13.57 -12.76 -1.12
CA SER A 197 -14.96 -12.35 -1.32
C SER A 197 -15.16 -10.83 -1.21
N VAL A 198 -16.26 -10.32 -1.74
CA VAL A 198 -16.68 -8.91 -1.57
C VAL A 198 -16.79 -8.57 -0.08
N ALA A 199 -17.42 -9.45 0.71
CA ALA A 199 -17.58 -9.25 2.15
C ALA A 199 -16.24 -9.12 2.87
N GLU A 200 -15.29 -10.02 2.61
CA GLU A 200 -13.94 -9.96 3.20
C GLU A 200 -13.15 -8.74 2.73
N ASN A 201 -13.35 -8.28 1.50
CA ASN A 201 -12.75 -7.04 1.00
C ASN A 201 -13.30 -5.80 1.70
N ILE A 202 -14.59 -5.78 2.02
CA ILE A 202 -15.23 -4.67 2.73
C ILE A 202 -14.85 -4.69 4.21
N ALA A 203 -15.00 -5.82 4.88
CA ALA A 203 -14.77 -5.93 6.32
C ALA A 203 -13.28 -5.95 6.70
N CYS A 204 -12.39 -6.38 5.79
CA CYS A 204 -11.00 -6.70 6.08
C CYS A 204 -10.85 -7.73 7.20
N GLU A 205 -11.81 -8.63 7.32
CA GLU A 205 -11.90 -9.68 8.33
C GLU A 205 -12.21 -11.02 7.66
N LYS A 206 -11.99 -12.13 8.38
CA LYS A 206 -12.43 -13.44 7.91
C LYS A 206 -13.95 -13.52 7.92
N GLN A 207 -14.51 -14.28 6.98
CA GLN A 207 -15.98 -14.45 6.82
C GLN A 207 -16.72 -14.76 8.13
N GLU A 208 -16.08 -15.48 9.04
CA GLU A 208 -16.64 -15.89 10.34
C GLU A 208 -16.86 -14.73 11.33
N ASN A 209 -16.11 -13.63 11.17
CA ASN A 209 -16.09 -12.50 12.08
C ASN A 209 -16.84 -11.27 11.54
N ILE A 210 -17.40 -11.37 10.32
CA ILE A 210 -18.06 -10.25 9.67
C ILE A 210 -19.42 -9.97 10.33
N ASP A 211 -19.63 -8.71 10.70
CA ASP A 211 -20.92 -8.20 11.17
C ASP A 211 -21.83 -7.96 9.94
N GLU A 212 -22.72 -8.89 9.67
CA GLU A 212 -23.61 -8.88 8.51
C GLU A 212 -24.51 -7.61 8.43
N PRO A 213 -25.19 -7.16 9.50
CA PRO A 213 -25.96 -5.91 9.49
C PRO A 213 -25.10 -4.69 9.13
N LYS A 214 -23.89 -4.61 9.67
CA LYS A 214 -22.95 -3.55 9.40
C LYS A 214 -22.44 -3.59 7.95
N LEU A 215 -22.15 -4.79 7.43
CA LEU A 215 -21.77 -5.01 6.05
C LEU A 215 -22.86 -4.54 5.09
N GLN A 216 -24.10 -4.92 5.33
CA GLN A 216 -25.24 -4.53 4.52
C GLN A 216 -25.41 -3.01 4.51
N THR A 217 -25.36 -2.37 5.68
CA THR A 217 -25.43 -0.91 5.80
C THR A 217 -24.29 -0.23 5.00
N ALA A 218 -23.06 -0.75 5.11
CA ALA A 218 -21.94 -0.21 4.37
C ALA A 218 -22.10 -0.35 2.84
N MET A 219 -22.62 -1.46 2.36
CA MET A 219 -22.90 -1.69 0.93
C MET A 219 -24.03 -0.78 0.41
N GLN A 220 -25.09 -0.57 1.20
CA GLN A 220 -26.17 0.36 0.86
C GLN A 220 -25.69 1.79 0.75
N LEU A 221 -24.96 2.26 1.76
CA LEU A 221 -24.40 3.62 1.77
C LEU A 221 -23.39 3.87 0.66
N ALA A 222 -22.67 2.83 0.23
CA ALA A 222 -21.73 2.89 -0.89
C ALA A 222 -22.38 2.68 -2.26
N ASP A 223 -23.70 2.46 -2.34
CA ASP A 223 -24.45 2.20 -3.58
C ASP A 223 -23.88 1.02 -4.39
N ILE A 224 -23.51 -0.07 -3.72
CA ILE A 224 -22.99 -1.29 -4.34
C ILE A 224 -23.84 -2.53 -4.03
N GLU A 225 -24.82 -2.43 -3.11
CA GLU A 225 -25.63 -3.56 -2.64
C GLU A 225 -26.34 -4.28 -3.78
N ASP A 226 -27.07 -3.56 -4.65
CA ASP A 226 -27.84 -4.14 -5.75
C ASP A 226 -26.94 -4.94 -6.69
N LYS A 227 -25.75 -4.39 -7.01
CA LYS A 227 -24.76 -5.10 -7.81
C LYS A 227 -24.31 -6.38 -7.12
N VAL A 228 -23.95 -6.31 -5.84
CA VAL A 228 -23.47 -7.47 -5.08
C VAL A 228 -24.56 -8.53 -4.96
N LEU A 229 -25.81 -8.15 -4.66
CA LEU A 229 -26.94 -9.09 -4.56
C LEU A 229 -27.29 -9.75 -5.89
N SER A 230 -26.97 -9.14 -7.03
CA SER A 230 -27.16 -9.72 -8.36
C SER A 230 -26.15 -10.83 -8.71
N LEU A 231 -25.06 -10.97 -7.94
CA LEU A 231 -24.01 -11.96 -8.20
C LEU A 231 -24.43 -13.36 -7.74
N PRO A 232 -23.92 -14.44 -8.38
CA PRO A 232 -24.31 -15.81 -8.06
C PRO A 232 -24.11 -16.22 -6.61
N LYS A 233 -23.01 -15.76 -5.98
CA LYS A 233 -22.65 -16.02 -4.57
C LYS A 233 -22.85 -14.78 -3.70
N LYS A 234 -23.53 -13.73 -4.22
CA LYS A 234 -23.76 -12.44 -3.55
C LYS A 234 -22.46 -11.88 -2.95
N GLU A 235 -22.48 -11.45 -1.68
CA GLU A 235 -21.33 -10.92 -0.93
C GLU A 235 -20.17 -11.92 -0.77
N LYS A 236 -20.40 -13.22 -0.98
CA LYS A 236 -19.39 -14.28 -0.97
C LYS A 236 -18.69 -14.47 -2.33
N THR A 237 -19.08 -13.71 -3.36
CA THR A 237 -18.42 -13.75 -4.66
C THR A 237 -17.01 -13.17 -4.56
N ALA A 238 -16.02 -13.88 -5.11
CA ALA A 238 -14.64 -13.39 -5.16
C ALA A 238 -14.52 -12.16 -6.09
N VAL A 239 -13.77 -11.14 -5.65
CA VAL A 239 -13.61 -9.86 -6.38
C VAL A 239 -12.74 -10.02 -7.63
N THR A 240 -12.00 -11.11 -7.76
CA THR A 240 -11.20 -11.41 -8.95
C THR A 240 -11.35 -12.88 -9.32
N ASN A 241 -11.13 -13.19 -10.60
CA ASN A 241 -11.12 -14.58 -11.11
C ASN A 241 -9.72 -15.25 -11.01
N PHE A 242 -8.79 -14.63 -10.30
CA PHE A 242 -7.40 -15.09 -10.23
C PHE A 242 -7.26 -16.41 -9.45
N LEU A 243 -7.97 -16.55 -8.33
CA LEU A 243 -7.96 -17.75 -7.48
C LEU A 243 -9.25 -18.56 -7.61
N ASP A 244 -10.39 -17.92 -7.85
CA ASP A 244 -11.71 -18.55 -8.02
C ASP A 244 -12.21 -18.30 -9.44
N LYS A 245 -12.42 -19.35 -10.22
CA LYS A 245 -12.95 -19.26 -11.60
C LYS A 245 -14.34 -18.63 -11.69
N ASP A 246 -15.12 -18.72 -10.61
CA ASP A 246 -16.45 -18.09 -10.48
C ASP A 246 -16.34 -16.63 -9.98
N GLY A 247 -15.13 -16.12 -9.76
CA GLY A 247 -14.90 -14.74 -9.36
C GLY A 247 -15.29 -13.77 -10.48
N VAL A 248 -15.67 -12.56 -10.09
CA VAL A 248 -16.15 -11.50 -10.97
C VAL A 248 -15.14 -10.38 -11.05
N LEU A 249 -14.86 -9.90 -12.26
CA LEU A 249 -14.09 -8.68 -12.48
C LEU A 249 -15.04 -7.50 -12.40
N PHE A 250 -14.83 -6.65 -11.40
CA PHE A 250 -15.57 -5.41 -11.22
C PHE A 250 -14.99 -4.29 -12.08
N SER A 251 -15.82 -3.37 -12.55
CA SER A 251 -15.38 -2.13 -13.19
C SER A 251 -14.65 -1.22 -12.18
N GLY A 252 -13.90 -0.23 -12.67
CA GLY A 252 -13.21 0.74 -11.80
C GLY A 252 -14.15 1.45 -10.84
N GLY A 253 -15.34 1.86 -11.30
CA GLY A 253 -16.35 2.49 -10.46
C GLY A 253 -16.95 1.56 -9.40
N GLU A 254 -17.19 0.28 -9.73
CA GLU A 254 -17.66 -0.73 -8.78
C GLU A 254 -16.60 -1.04 -7.72
N LEU A 255 -15.32 -1.16 -8.12
CA LEU A 255 -14.21 -1.33 -7.17
C LEU A 255 -14.10 -0.14 -6.22
N GLN A 256 -14.26 1.06 -6.72
CA GLN A 256 -14.24 2.27 -5.91
C GLN A 256 -15.36 2.27 -4.86
N ARG A 257 -16.59 1.85 -5.22
CA ARG A 257 -17.70 1.67 -4.28
C ARG A 257 -17.42 0.59 -3.24
N ILE A 258 -16.74 -0.50 -3.60
CA ILE A 258 -16.29 -1.53 -2.64
C ILE A 258 -15.30 -0.94 -1.63
N LEU A 259 -14.33 -0.13 -2.09
CA LEU A 259 -13.37 0.54 -1.19
C LEU A 259 -14.04 1.59 -0.31
N LEU A 260 -15.06 2.26 -0.83
CA LEU A 260 -15.88 3.16 -0.06
C LEU A 260 -16.67 2.40 1.03
N ALA A 261 -17.31 1.27 0.68
CA ALA A 261 -17.98 0.40 1.64
C ALA A 261 -16.99 -0.09 2.73
N ARG A 262 -15.72 -0.35 2.40
CA ARG A 262 -14.68 -0.70 3.37
C ARG A 262 -14.45 0.43 4.39
N ALA A 263 -14.34 1.66 3.92
CA ALA A 263 -14.15 2.81 4.81
C ALA A 263 -15.36 3.04 5.71
N LEU A 264 -16.57 2.80 5.18
CA LEU A 264 -17.83 2.85 5.92
C LEU A 264 -17.95 1.77 6.97
N TYR A 265 -17.64 0.51 6.58
CA TYR A 265 -17.66 -0.61 7.50
C TYR A 265 -16.70 -0.39 8.67
N LYS A 266 -15.53 0.19 8.41
CA LYS A 266 -14.57 0.53 9.46
C LYS A 266 -15.12 1.54 10.46
N ASP A 267 -15.89 2.52 10.01
CA ASP A 267 -16.53 3.57 10.82
C ASP A 267 -15.57 4.32 11.74
N ALA A 268 -14.42 4.73 11.18
CA ALA A 268 -13.39 5.45 11.90
C ALA A 268 -13.74 6.94 12.06
N PRO A 269 -13.38 7.59 13.20
CA PRO A 269 -13.66 9.00 13.44
C PRO A 269 -12.82 9.97 12.57
N LEU A 270 -11.68 9.54 12.04
CA LEU A 270 -10.88 10.25 11.03
C LEU A 270 -10.98 9.54 9.69
N LEU A 271 -11.47 10.24 8.67
CA LEU A 271 -11.58 9.74 7.32
C LEU A 271 -10.60 10.46 6.38
N LEU A 272 -9.77 9.70 5.70
CA LEU A 272 -8.79 10.20 4.73
C LEU A 272 -9.17 9.71 3.34
N LEU A 273 -9.43 10.64 2.42
CA LEU A 273 -9.86 10.35 1.06
C LEU A 273 -8.83 10.92 0.07
N ASP A 274 -7.98 10.07 -0.52
CA ASP A 274 -6.94 10.48 -1.46
C ASP A 274 -7.41 10.19 -2.89
N GLU A 275 -7.88 11.22 -3.60
CA GLU A 275 -8.39 11.18 -4.98
C GLU A 275 -9.41 10.05 -5.25
N PRO A 276 -10.43 9.93 -4.42
CA PRO A 276 -11.32 8.78 -4.45
C PRO A 276 -12.19 8.68 -5.71
N THR A 277 -12.18 9.67 -6.61
CA THR A 277 -13.01 9.73 -7.83
C THR A 277 -12.21 9.72 -9.12
N SER A 278 -10.90 9.44 -9.07
CA SER A 278 -10.00 9.52 -10.24
C SER A 278 -10.40 8.61 -11.41
N ALA A 279 -11.13 7.53 -11.15
CA ALA A 279 -11.56 6.53 -12.15
C ALA A 279 -13.00 6.74 -12.68
N LEU A 280 -13.68 7.82 -12.28
CA LEU A 280 -15.10 8.05 -12.60
C LEU A 280 -15.29 9.12 -13.67
N ASP A 281 -16.40 8.99 -14.40
CA ASP A 281 -16.90 10.06 -15.27
C ASP A 281 -17.52 11.21 -14.44
N PRO A 282 -17.64 12.43 -15.00
CA PRO A 282 -18.11 13.60 -14.26
C PRO A 282 -19.53 13.48 -13.64
N LEU A 283 -20.42 12.70 -14.26
CA LEU A 283 -21.78 12.52 -13.76
C LEU A 283 -21.81 11.55 -12.57
N ALA A 284 -21.11 10.42 -12.68
CA ALA A 284 -20.93 9.46 -11.60
C ALA A 284 -20.18 10.10 -10.42
N GLU A 285 -19.27 11.01 -10.69
CA GLU A 285 -18.51 11.73 -9.69
C GLU A 285 -19.39 12.59 -8.77
N THR A 286 -20.35 13.34 -9.33
CA THR A 286 -21.25 14.19 -8.53
C THR A 286 -22.07 13.37 -7.53
N ALA A 287 -22.59 12.21 -7.97
CA ALA A 287 -23.34 11.32 -7.07
C ALA A 287 -22.47 10.78 -5.91
N ILE A 288 -21.21 10.48 -6.19
CA ILE A 288 -20.26 10.00 -5.17
C ILE A 288 -19.86 11.13 -4.19
N TYR A 289 -19.72 12.37 -4.64
CA TYR A 289 -19.45 13.48 -3.71
C TYR A 289 -20.58 13.69 -2.71
N GLU A 290 -21.84 13.57 -3.13
CA GLU A 290 -22.97 13.60 -2.21
C GLU A 290 -22.91 12.44 -1.20
N GLN A 291 -22.44 11.28 -1.63
CA GLN A 291 -22.24 10.15 -0.72
C GLN A 291 -21.07 10.45 0.24
N TYR A 292 -19.95 10.98 -0.23
CA TYR A 292 -18.82 11.37 0.64
C TYR A 292 -19.24 12.44 1.67
N HIS A 293 -20.08 13.39 1.30
CA HIS A 293 -20.59 14.36 2.24
C HIS A 293 -21.39 13.69 3.36
N ARG A 294 -22.31 12.77 3.03
CA ARG A 294 -23.05 12.00 4.04
C ARG A 294 -22.14 11.13 4.91
N LEU A 295 -21.03 10.62 4.34
CA LEU A 295 -20.04 9.82 5.06
C LEU A 295 -19.22 10.62 6.07
N SER A 296 -19.02 11.91 5.79
CA SER A 296 -18.25 12.81 6.62
C SER A 296 -19.07 13.34 7.82
N GLU A 297 -20.39 13.15 7.83
CA GLU A 297 -21.23 13.57 8.95
C GLU A 297 -20.77 12.95 10.27
N GLY A 298 -20.47 13.79 11.26
CA GLY A 298 -19.95 13.35 12.56
C GLY A 298 -18.50 12.83 12.56
N LYS A 299 -17.75 12.99 11.46
CA LYS A 299 -16.35 12.58 11.34
C LYS A 299 -15.46 13.73 10.95
N THR A 300 -14.21 13.69 11.33
CA THR A 300 -13.20 14.59 10.79
C THR A 300 -12.69 14.03 9.48
N THR A 301 -12.78 14.82 8.40
CA THR A 301 -12.43 14.31 7.06
C THR A 301 -11.37 15.18 6.40
N ILE A 302 -10.36 14.52 5.82
CA ILE A 302 -9.38 15.16 4.94
C ILE A 302 -9.58 14.59 3.55
N PHE A 303 -10.00 15.46 2.64
CA PHE A 303 -10.29 15.13 1.26
C PHE A 303 -9.20 15.69 0.35
N ILE A 304 -8.45 14.85 -0.34
CA ILE A 304 -7.51 15.27 -1.37
C ILE A 304 -8.19 15.15 -2.73
N SER A 305 -8.23 16.25 -3.46
CA SER A 305 -8.72 16.26 -4.83
C SER A 305 -7.90 17.14 -5.73
N HIS A 306 -7.72 16.69 -6.97
CA HIS A 306 -7.24 17.51 -8.06
C HIS A 306 -8.36 18.24 -8.79
N ARG A 307 -9.62 17.88 -8.53
CA ARG A 307 -10.82 18.48 -9.13
C ARG A 307 -11.43 19.45 -8.16
N LEU A 308 -11.23 20.74 -8.41
CA LEU A 308 -11.66 21.81 -7.48
C LEU A 308 -13.18 21.97 -7.36
N ALA A 309 -13.96 21.45 -8.31
CA ALA A 309 -15.42 21.44 -8.19
C ALA A 309 -15.90 20.70 -6.91
N SER A 310 -15.17 19.65 -6.52
CA SER A 310 -15.49 18.85 -5.32
C SER A 310 -15.16 19.55 -4.00
N THR A 311 -14.31 20.57 -4.02
CA THR A 311 -13.90 21.27 -2.79
C THR A 311 -15.01 22.13 -2.18
N LYS A 312 -16.05 22.44 -2.97
CA LYS A 312 -17.22 23.23 -2.51
C LYS A 312 -18.03 22.53 -1.42
N PHE A 313 -17.91 21.22 -1.29
CA PHE A 313 -18.60 20.41 -0.27
C PHE A 313 -17.86 20.38 1.07
N CYS A 314 -16.64 20.95 1.12
CA CYS A 314 -15.83 20.98 2.32
C CYS A 314 -16.01 22.31 3.07
N ASP A 315 -15.94 22.25 4.40
CA ASP A 315 -16.07 23.42 5.27
C ASP A 315 -14.91 24.38 5.08
N ARG A 316 -13.72 23.84 4.75
CA ARG A 316 -12.48 24.61 4.64
C ARG A 316 -11.57 24.00 3.59
N ILE A 317 -10.86 24.84 2.88
CA ILE A 317 -9.93 24.50 1.81
C ILE A 317 -8.53 24.93 2.21
N ILE A 318 -7.58 24.03 2.07
CA ILE A 318 -6.18 24.26 2.32
C ILE A 318 -5.44 24.12 0.99
N TYR A 319 -4.91 25.22 0.47
CA TYR A 319 -4.02 25.19 -0.69
C TYR A 319 -2.60 24.88 -0.24
N TYR A 320 -2.11 23.72 -0.71
CA TYR A 320 -0.85 23.13 -0.29
C TYR A 320 0.15 23.12 -1.44
N GLU A 321 1.31 23.72 -1.23
CA GLU A 321 2.34 23.83 -2.24
C GLU A 321 3.73 23.75 -1.61
N ASN A 322 4.65 23.00 -2.26
CA ASN A 322 6.03 22.82 -1.80
C ASN A 322 6.14 22.42 -0.31
N GLY A 323 5.32 21.48 0.13
CA GLY A 323 5.37 20.97 1.49
C GLY A 323 4.83 21.93 2.56
N GLN A 324 4.08 22.98 2.20
CA GLN A 324 3.59 24.01 3.10
C GLN A 324 2.15 24.42 2.78
N VAL A 325 1.40 24.87 3.80
CA VAL A 325 0.13 25.58 3.63
C VAL A 325 0.41 26.97 3.11
N LYS A 326 -0.13 27.32 1.94
CA LYS A 326 -0.02 28.66 1.35
C LYS A 326 -1.26 29.50 1.52
N GLU A 327 -2.42 28.87 1.38
CA GLU A 327 -3.70 29.53 1.56
C GLU A 327 -4.63 28.62 2.35
N ASP A 328 -5.49 29.23 3.16
CA ASP A 328 -6.40 28.58 4.09
C ASP A 328 -7.65 29.43 4.22
N GLY A 329 -8.84 28.83 4.03
CA GLY A 329 -10.12 29.51 4.11
C GLY A 329 -11.24 28.75 3.40
N THR A 330 -12.42 29.32 3.36
CA THR A 330 -13.57 28.84 2.58
C THR A 330 -13.36 29.11 1.08
N HIS A 331 -14.14 28.44 0.23
CA HIS A 331 -14.12 28.69 -1.21
C HIS A 331 -14.26 30.19 -1.55
N ASP A 332 -15.26 30.83 -0.97
CA ASP A 332 -15.57 32.24 -1.25
C ASP A 332 -14.45 33.19 -0.78
N GLU A 333 -13.86 32.92 0.38
CA GLU A 333 -12.73 33.69 0.90
C GLU A 333 -11.49 33.57 0.00
N LEU A 334 -11.17 32.35 -0.45
CA LEU A 334 -10.02 32.10 -1.30
C LEU A 334 -10.21 32.68 -2.71
N MET A 335 -11.42 32.61 -3.27
CA MET A 335 -11.74 33.25 -4.56
C MET A 335 -11.60 34.77 -4.47
N LYS A 336 -12.07 35.41 -3.37
CA LYS A 336 -11.94 36.87 -3.14
C LYS A 336 -10.47 37.29 -2.97
N LYS A 337 -9.62 36.43 -2.37
CA LYS A 337 -8.17 36.69 -2.25
C LYS A 337 -7.44 36.73 -3.60
N ASN A 338 -8.04 36.13 -4.65
CA ASN A 338 -7.48 36.03 -5.99
C ASN A 338 -6.03 35.48 -5.99
N GLY A 339 -5.79 34.50 -5.13
CA GLY A 339 -4.48 33.87 -4.91
C GLY A 339 -4.20 32.69 -5.83
N ALA A 340 -3.36 31.77 -5.39
CA ALA A 340 -3.01 30.57 -6.15
C ALA A 340 -4.19 29.62 -6.32
N TYR A 341 -5.02 29.48 -5.27
CA TYR A 341 -6.25 28.69 -5.33
C TYR A 341 -7.22 29.23 -6.39
N ALA A 342 -7.51 30.54 -6.39
CA ALA A 342 -8.43 31.15 -7.34
C ALA A 342 -7.97 30.94 -8.78
N LYS A 343 -6.68 31.19 -9.06
CA LYS A 343 -6.09 30.97 -10.39
C LYS A 343 -6.21 29.51 -10.85
N MET A 344 -5.96 28.56 -9.95
CA MET A 344 -6.07 27.13 -10.25
C MET A 344 -7.54 26.76 -10.53
N PHE A 345 -8.49 27.33 -9.80
CA PHE A 345 -9.91 27.12 -9.99
C PHE A 345 -10.40 27.69 -11.34
N GLU A 346 -9.98 28.89 -11.70
CA GLU A 346 -10.30 29.51 -13.00
C GLU A 346 -9.80 28.69 -14.19
N ILE A 347 -8.54 28.23 -14.15
CA ILE A 347 -7.97 27.37 -15.19
C ILE A 347 -8.78 26.09 -15.35
N GLN A 348 -9.14 25.43 -14.24
CA GLN A 348 -9.94 24.21 -14.33
C GLN A 348 -11.36 24.47 -14.82
N SER A 349 -12.00 25.54 -14.42
CA SER A 349 -13.36 25.89 -14.86
C SER A 349 -13.43 26.20 -16.35
N GLN A 350 -12.42 26.88 -16.91
CA GLN A 350 -12.31 27.14 -18.35
C GLN A 350 -12.21 25.84 -19.15
N TYR A 351 -11.37 24.92 -18.69
CA TYR A 351 -11.17 23.62 -19.35
C TYR A 351 -12.43 22.74 -19.37
N TYR A 352 -13.29 22.85 -18.34
CA TYR A 352 -14.58 22.17 -18.32
C TYR A 352 -15.62 22.81 -19.22
N ASN A 353 -15.62 24.16 -19.34
CA ASN A 353 -16.55 24.89 -20.21
C ASN A 353 -16.22 24.69 -21.70
N GLU A 354 -14.94 24.63 -22.08
CA GLU A 354 -14.52 24.38 -23.47
C GLU A 354 -14.86 22.96 -23.93
N LYS A 355 -14.78 21.94 -23.08
CA LYS A 355 -15.18 20.57 -23.41
C LYS A 355 -16.67 20.30 -23.36
N GLY A 356 -17.45 21.11 -22.65
CA GLY A 356 -18.92 21.01 -22.60
C GLY A 356 -19.64 21.64 -23.81
N GLY A 357 -18.92 22.42 -24.64
CA GLY A 357 -19.47 23.09 -25.82
C GLY A 357 -19.46 22.30 -27.13
N ASP A 358 -18.79 21.13 -27.17
CA ASP A 358 -18.63 20.33 -28.40
C ASP A 358 -19.64 19.17 -28.54
N PHE A 359 -20.72 19.15 -27.74
CA PHE A 359 -21.75 18.09 -27.83
C PHE A 359 -23.11 18.57 -28.36
N ASP A 360 -23.18 19.77 -28.94
CA ASP A 360 -24.36 20.25 -29.64
C ASP A 360 -24.01 20.53 -31.13
N GLU A 361 -23.64 19.49 -31.90
CA GLU A 361 -23.80 19.42 -33.37
C GLU A 361 -24.15 18.00 -33.81
#